data_de57e5b338e7175d4e86109214f09e49
#
_entry.id   de57e5b338e7175d4e86109214f09e49
#
_cell.length_a   1.000
_cell.length_b   1.000
_cell.length_c   1.000
_cell.angle_alpha   90.00
_cell.angle_beta   90.00
_cell.angle_gamma   90.00
#
_symmetry.space_group_name_H-M   'P 1'
#
loop_
_entity.id
_entity.type
_entity.pdbx_description
1 polymer ?
#
loop_
_entity_poly.entity_id
_entity_poly.type
_entity_poly.pdbx_seq_one_letter_code
_entity_poly.pdbx_strand_id
1 'polypeptide(L)'
;IFVLSLGVFFEMDILGFGVTTHIWNDLLKALHPVSGKYAGLGGVGSLIVTYLFLLIVMTAGAAALKADIKRFIIGFTAVFFISYLCWVTGSWANIAATTPAELQKFGITWSLKLTSEAGFVVALIVGLVVGNFFPGFAEAINEAVRPEWYIKTAIVILGGFLVVTAAEKLGLATAVMFAGLCAIVVAYLIYWALVYFIARKYFRFSREWAAPL
;
A
#
# COMPACT_ATOMS: atom_id res chain seq x y z
N ILE A 1 -4.71 14.42 2.37
CA ILE A 1 -6.17 14.54 2.55
C ILE A 1 -6.69 15.74 1.79
N PHE A 2 -6.19 16.98 2.03
CA PHE A 2 -6.69 18.20 1.37
C PHE A 2 -6.68 18.12 -0.17
N VAL A 3 -5.58 17.67 -0.78
CA VAL A 3 -5.46 17.48 -2.25
C VAL A 3 -6.47 16.45 -2.77
N LEU A 4 -6.66 15.34 -2.04
CA LEU A 4 -7.64 14.32 -2.40
C LEU A 4 -9.06 14.84 -2.27
N SER A 5 -9.35 15.63 -1.22
CA SER A 5 -10.67 16.27 -1.06
C SER A 5 -10.97 17.27 -2.17
N LEU A 6 -9.96 18.03 -2.64
CA LEU A 6 -10.11 18.89 -3.83
C LEU A 6 -10.38 18.08 -5.09
N GLY A 7 -9.72 16.91 -5.25
CA GLY A 7 -9.99 16.00 -6.35
C GLY A 7 -11.44 15.55 -6.41
N VAL A 8 -12.02 15.22 -5.25
CA VAL A 8 -13.46 14.87 -5.14
C VAL A 8 -14.33 16.07 -5.55
N PHE A 9 -14.02 17.25 -5.01
CA PHE A 9 -14.80 18.46 -5.26
C PHE A 9 -14.82 18.86 -6.74
N PHE A 10 -13.72 18.64 -7.46
CA PHE A 10 -13.59 18.93 -8.89
C PHE A 10 -13.83 17.73 -9.80
N GLU A 11 -14.33 16.60 -9.27
CA GLU A 11 -14.53 15.34 -10.01
C GLU A 11 -13.25 14.85 -10.74
N MET A 12 -12.10 15.15 -10.18
CA MET A 12 -10.80 14.78 -10.75
C MET A 12 -10.37 13.41 -10.24
N ASP A 13 -10.08 12.49 -11.15
CA ASP A 13 -9.51 11.19 -10.85
C ASP A 13 -7.98 11.31 -10.60
N ILE A 14 -7.63 11.85 -9.42
CA ILE A 14 -6.24 12.22 -9.10
C ILE A 14 -5.32 10.99 -8.93
N LEU A 15 -5.87 9.83 -8.55
CA LEU A 15 -5.10 8.60 -8.31
C LEU A 15 -5.29 7.53 -9.37
N GLY A 16 -6.10 7.80 -10.40
CA GLY A 16 -6.39 6.83 -11.47
C GLY A 16 -5.20 6.47 -12.34
N PHE A 17 -4.12 7.26 -12.29
CA PHE A 17 -2.84 6.93 -12.94
C PHE A 17 -2.10 5.79 -12.23
N GLY A 18 -2.47 5.47 -10.98
CA GLY A 18 -1.81 4.43 -10.19
C GLY A 18 -1.74 3.11 -10.93
N VAL A 19 -0.62 2.41 -10.79
CA VAL A 19 -0.47 1.09 -11.38
C VAL A 19 -1.21 0.05 -10.57
N THR A 20 -1.92 -0.84 -11.24
CA THR A 20 -2.50 -2.05 -10.66
C THR A 20 -2.04 -3.28 -11.40
N THR A 21 -2.03 -4.41 -10.72
CA THR A 21 -1.66 -5.71 -11.30
C THR A 21 -2.80 -6.68 -11.06
N HIS A 22 -3.27 -7.29 -12.14
CA HIS A 22 -4.24 -8.37 -12.09
C HIS A 22 -3.55 -9.73 -12.24
N ILE A 23 -4.28 -10.83 -12.04
CA ILE A 23 -3.77 -12.17 -12.33
C ILE A 23 -3.41 -12.22 -13.83
N TRP A 24 -2.21 -12.66 -14.13
CA TRP A 24 -1.63 -12.63 -15.48
C TRP A 24 -0.96 -13.94 -15.85
N ASN A 25 -0.97 -14.24 -17.13
CA ASN A 25 -0.18 -15.30 -17.75
C ASN A 25 0.79 -14.73 -18.83
N ASP A 26 0.57 -13.48 -19.23
CA ASP A 26 1.44 -12.72 -20.13
C ASP A 26 1.92 -11.47 -19.40
N LEU A 27 3.23 -11.37 -19.16
CA LEU A 27 3.85 -10.29 -18.38
C LEU A 27 3.53 -8.89 -18.92
N LEU A 28 3.39 -8.76 -20.25
CA LEU A 28 3.05 -7.48 -20.87
C LEU A 28 1.64 -6.99 -20.52
N LYS A 29 0.77 -7.92 -20.13
CA LYS A 29 -0.61 -7.65 -19.71
C LYS A 29 -0.78 -7.64 -18.19
N ALA A 30 0.30 -7.74 -17.44
CA ALA A 30 0.24 -7.76 -15.99
C ALA A 30 -0.09 -6.39 -15.39
N LEU A 31 0.40 -5.33 -16.04
CA LEU A 31 0.35 -3.96 -15.52
C LEU A 31 -0.71 -3.14 -16.25
N HIS A 32 -1.57 -2.49 -15.47
CA HIS A 32 -2.61 -1.59 -15.97
C HIS A 32 -2.72 -0.35 -15.08
N PRO A 33 -3.14 0.82 -15.61
CA PRO A 33 -3.59 1.91 -14.79
C PRO A 33 -4.90 1.54 -14.07
N VAL A 34 -5.10 2.10 -12.87
CA VAL A 34 -6.33 1.87 -12.08
C VAL A 34 -7.56 2.37 -12.83
N SER A 35 -7.46 3.53 -13.50
CA SER A 35 -8.56 4.12 -14.24
C SER A 35 -8.36 4.03 -15.74
N GLY A 36 -9.44 3.67 -16.45
CA GLY A 36 -9.46 3.65 -17.92
C GLY A 36 -9.17 5.02 -18.56
N LYS A 37 -9.38 6.13 -17.84
CA LYS A 37 -9.01 7.47 -18.32
C LYS A 37 -7.51 7.61 -18.61
N TYR A 38 -6.70 6.83 -17.94
CA TYR A 38 -5.24 6.81 -18.10
C TYR A 38 -4.72 5.66 -18.94
N ALA A 39 -5.58 4.98 -19.68
CA ALA A 39 -5.19 3.83 -20.54
C ALA A 39 -4.08 4.20 -21.55
N GLY A 40 -4.02 5.45 -21.99
CA GLY A 40 -2.95 5.94 -22.87
C GLY A 40 -1.54 5.93 -22.27
N LEU A 41 -1.40 5.87 -20.94
CA LEU A 41 -0.09 5.74 -20.27
C LEU A 41 0.49 4.31 -20.42
N GLY A 42 -0.37 3.32 -20.65
CA GLY A 42 0.01 1.91 -20.56
C GLY A 42 0.45 1.49 -19.15
N GLY A 43 0.72 0.21 -18.96
CA GLY A 43 1.08 -0.33 -17.65
C GLY A 43 2.43 0.17 -17.14
N VAL A 44 3.44 0.23 -18.00
CA VAL A 44 4.79 0.70 -17.64
C VAL A 44 4.79 2.20 -17.34
N GLY A 45 4.06 2.99 -18.15
CA GLY A 45 3.91 4.43 -17.90
C GLY A 45 3.25 4.69 -16.54
N SER A 46 2.18 3.96 -16.21
CA SER A 46 1.53 4.04 -14.90
C SER A 46 2.46 3.65 -13.76
N LEU A 47 3.31 2.62 -13.94
CA LEU A 47 4.31 2.25 -12.95
C LEU A 47 5.30 3.37 -12.67
N ILE A 48 5.83 4.00 -13.73
CA ILE A 48 6.78 5.11 -13.61
C ILE A 48 6.13 6.31 -12.92
N VAL A 49 4.92 6.69 -13.32
CA VAL A 49 4.20 7.82 -12.70
C VAL A 49 3.88 7.54 -11.24
N THR A 50 3.45 6.32 -10.91
CA THR A 50 3.21 5.89 -9.52
C THR A 50 4.49 5.98 -8.70
N TYR A 51 5.60 5.47 -9.24
CA TYR A 51 6.91 5.54 -8.59
C TYR A 51 7.33 6.99 -8.32
N LEU A 52 7.25 7.86 -9.33
CA LEU A 52 7.64 9.26 -9.19
C LEU A 52 6.76 10.00 -8.16
N PHE A 53 5.45 9.78 -8.20
CA PHE A 53 4.52 10.35 -7.23
C PHE A 53 4.88 9.94 -5.81
N LEU A 54 5.05 8.65 -5.57
CA LEU A 54 5.41 8.14 -4.24
C LEU A 54 6.81 8.60 -3.82
N LEU A 55 7.77 8.63 -4.74
CA LEU A 55 9.11 9.15 -4.47
C LEU A 55 9.08 10.60 -3.98
N ILE A 56 8.30 11.46 -4.64
CA ILE A 56 8.17 12.88 -4.25
C ILE A 56 7.53 12.98 -2.86
N VAL A 57 6.41 12.30 -2.64
CA VAL A 57 5.68 12.34 -1.36
C VAL A 57 6.57 11.82 -0.21
N MET A 58 7.20 10.68 -0.41
CA MET A 58 8.02 10.05 0.62
C MET A 58 9.32 10.83 0.88
N THR A 59 9.94 11.38 -0.16
CA THR A 59 11.15 12.22 -0.01
C THR A 59 10.82 13.53 0.70
N ALA A 60 9.68 14.15 0.43
CA ALA A 60 9.23 15.33 1.18
C ALA A 60 9.03 15.01 2.68
N GLY A 61 8.45 13.84 2.99
CA GLY A 61 8.34 13.34 4.37
C GLY A 61 9.70 13.10 5.01
N ALA A 62 10.62 12.44 4.31
CA ALA A 62 11.98 12.18 4.77
C ALA A 62 12.77 13.48 5.04
N ALA A 63 12.61 14.48 4.17
CA ALA A 63 13.21 15.81 4.34
C ALA A 63 12.68 16.52 5.60
N ALA A 64 11.37 16.47 5.84
CA ALA A 64 10.74 17.04 7.03
C ALA A 64 11.25 16.38 8.32
N LEU A 65 11.60 15.09 8.26
CA LEU A 65 12.14 14.31 9.38
C LEU A 65 13.67 14.35 9.47
N LYS A 66 14.33 15.18 8.62
CA LYS A 66 15.80 15.35 8.60
C LYS A 66 16.59 14.06 8.32
N ALA A 67 16.01 13.13 7.55
CA ALA A 67 16.68 11.92 7.09
C ALA A 67 17.72 12.23 5.98
N ASP A 68 18.66 11.31 5.75
CA ASP A 68 19.59 11.43 4.61
C ASP A 68 18.83 11.20 3.29
N ILE A 69 18.51 12.31 2.61
CA ILE A 69 17.68 12.30 1.39
C ILE A 69 18.32 11.46 0.28
N LYS A 70 19.64 11.51 0.11
CA LYS A 70 20.33 10.77 -0.96
C LYS A 70 20.24 9.26 -0.72
N ARG A 71 20.55 8.83 0.50
CA ARG A 71 20.43 7.41 0.89
C ARG A 71 18.98 6.94 0.84
N PHE A 72 18.06 7.81 1.28
CA PHE A 72 16.62 7.51 1.22
C PHE A 72 16.14 7.29 -0.22
N ILE A 73 16.46 8.16 -1.18
CA ILE A 73 16.04 8.03 -2.58
C ILE A 73 16.57 6.72 -3.19
N ILE A 74 17.84 6.40 -2.99
CA ILE A 74 18.44 5.16 -3.51
C ILE A 74 17.76 3.95 -2.89
N GLY A 75 17.62 3.93 -1.57
CA GLY A 75 16.98 2.85 -0.85
C GLY A 75 15.49 2.69 -1.22
N PHE A 76 14.75 3.81 -1.30
CA PHE A 76 13.34 3.80 -1.70
C PHE A 76 13.16 3.22 -3.11
N THR A 77 14.00 3.63 -4.06
CA THR A 77 13.97 3.11 -5.43
C THR A 77 14.14 1.59 -5.45
N ALA A 78 15.15 1.09 -4.73
CA ALA A 78 15.40 -0.35 -4.65
C ALA A 78 14.23 -1.09 -4.00
N VAL A 79 13.75 -0.61 -2.84
CA VAL A 79 12.62 -1.21 -2.11
C VAL A 79 11.35 -1.20 -2.96
N PHE A 80 11.04 -0.08 -3.63
CA PHE A 80 9.85 0.03 -4.48
C PHE A 80 9.85 -1.00 -5.60
N PHE A 81 10.93 -1.07 -6.39
CA PHE A 81 10.99 -2.00 -7.51
C PHE A 81 11.06 -3.46 -7.06
N ILE A 82 11.79 -3.78 -6.01
CA ILE A 82 11.82 -5.15 -5.46
C ILE A 82 10.43 -5.55 -4.96
N SER A 83 9.76 -4.70 -4.19
CA SER A 83 8.41 -4.97 -3.68
C SER A 83 7.40 -5.13 -4.80
N TYR A 84 7.50 -4.29 -5.83
CA TYR A 84 6.61 -4.38 -6.98
C TYR A 84 6.84 -5.65 -7.80
N LEU A 85 8.08 -6.06 -8.01
CA LEU A 85 8.42 -7.33 -8.64
C LEU A 85 7.89 -8.52 -7.86
N CYS A 86 7.98 -8.49 -6.53
CA CYS A 86 7.40 -9.53 -5.68
C CYS A 86 5.86 -9.61 -5.85
N TRP A 87 5.21 -8.44 -5.94
CA TRP A 87 3.76 -8.38 -6.15
C TRP A 87 3.36 -8.92 -7.53
N VAL A 88 4.06 -8.50 -8.58
CA VAL A 88 3.85 -9.02 -9.96
C VAL A 88 4.06 -10.53 -9.99
N THR A 89 5.12 -11.03 -9.38
CA THR A 89 5.42 -12.48 -9.33
C THR A 89 4.31 -13.25 -8.60
N GLY A 90 3.85 -12.74 -7.46
CA GLY A 90 2.75 -13.35 -6.70
C GLY A 90 1.41 -13.34 -7.45
N SER A 91 1.23 -12.42 -8.39
CA SER A 91 0.03 -12.33 -9.23
C SER A 91 0.08 -13.22 -10.48
N TRP A 92 1.15 -13.99 -10.68
CA TRP A 92 1.22 -14.95 -11.78
C TRP A 92 0.12 -16.01 -11.67
N ALA A 93 -0.53 -16.34 -12.81
CA ALA A 93 -1.71 -17.20 -12.82
C ALA A 93 -1.48 -18.57 -12.15
N ASN A 94 -0.29 -19.19 -12.34
CA ASN A 94 0.05 -20.45 -11.66
C ASN A 94 0.20 -20.33 -10.14
N ILE A 95 0.30 -19.13 -9.61
CA ILE A 95 0.36 -18.88 -8.17
C ILE A 95 -1.01 -18.42 -7.67
N ALA A 96 -1.63 -17.47 -8.37
CA ALA A 96 -2.74 -16.69 -7.87
C ALA A 96 -4.13 -17.22 -8.27
N ALA A 97 -4.26 -17.98 -9.38
CA ALA A 97 -5.56 -18.47 -9.83
C ALA A 97 -6.14 -19.48 -8.83
N THR A 98 -7.39 -19.26 -8.40
CA THR A 98 -8.03 -20.07 -7.35
C THR A 98 -9.19 -20.91 -7.89
N THR A 99 -9.86 -20.45 -8.94
CA THR A 99 -11.07 -21.06 -9.47
C THR A 99 -10.80 -21.84 -10.77
N PRO A 100 -11.59 -22.91 -11.04
CA PRO A 100 -11.50 -23.63 -12.32
C PRO A 100 -11.74 -22.72 -13.55
N ALA A 101 -12.58 -21.70 -13.41
CA ALA A 101 -12.84 -20.74 -14.47
C ALA A 101 -11.61 -19.89 -14.80
N GLU A 102 -10.83 -19.49 -13.76
CA GLU A 102 -9.57 -18.79 -13.96
C GLU A 102 -8.52 -19.68 -14.61
N LEU A 103 -8.41 -20.96 -14.22
CA LEU A 103 -7.50 -21.91 -14.83
C LEU A 103 -7.79 -22.04 -16.33
N GLN A 104 -9.06 -22.18 -16.71
CA GLN A 104 -9.48 -22.23 -18.12
C GLN A 104 -9.19 -20.91 -18.85
N LYS A 105 -9.50 -19.77 -18.23
CA LYS A 105 -9.26 -18.42 -18.79
C LYS A 105 -7.79 -18.19 -19.14
N PHE A 106 -6.87 -18.67 -18.31
CA PHE A 106 -5.43 -18.51 -18.49
C PHE A 106 -4.77 -19.69 -19.22
N GLY A 107 -5.53 -20.74 -19.57
CA GLY A 107 -5.02 -21.93 -20.28
C GLY A 107 -4.01 -22.73 -19.46
N ILE A 108 -4.13 -22.73 -18.13
CA ILE A 108 -3.24 -23.42 -17.21
C ILE A 108 -3.92 -24.63 -16.58
N THR A 109 -3.15 -25.68 -16.33
CA THR A 109 -3.67 -26.96 -15.81
C THR A 109 -3.53 -27.05 -14.27
N TRP A 110 -2.70 -26.22 -13.67
CA TRP A 110 -2.43 -26.23 -12.23
C TRP A 110 -2.17 -24.82 -11.70
N SER A 111 -2.48 -24.61 -10.42
CA SER A 111 -2.15 -23.39 -9.66
C SER A 111 -1.96 -23.72 -8.19
N LEU A 112 -1.14 -22.91 -7.50
CA LEU A 112 -0.95 -23.00 -6.05
C LEU A 112 -2.16 -22.49 -5.24
N LYS A 113 -3.09 -21.79 -5.88
CA LYS A 113 -4.33 -21.25 -5.29
C LYS A 113 -4.09 -20.31 -4.09
N LEU A 114 -2.99 -19.56 -4.12
CA LEU A 114 -2.60 -18.66 -3.02
C LEU A 114 -3.24 -17.26 -3.11
N THR A 115 -4.03 -16.97 -4.14
CA THR A 115 -4.51 -15.63 -4.47
C THR A 115 -3.38 -14.66 -4.83
N SER A 116 -3.70 -13.44 -5.28
CA SER A 116 -2.68 -12.40 -5.56
C SER A 116 -1.91 -11.95 -4.31
N GLU A 117 -2.40 -12.28 -3.11
CA GLU A 117 -1.74 -12.04 -1.82
C GLU A 117 -0.43 -12.84 -1.66
N ALA A 118 -0.21 -13.85 -2.50
CA ALA A 118 1.07 -14.55 -2.58
C ALA A 118 2.26 -13.61 -2.80
N GLY A 119 2.05 -12.41 -3.34
CA GLY A 119 3.06 -11.36 -3.44
C GLY A 119 3.70 -11.01 -2.10
N PHE A 120 2.94 -11.06 -0.99
CA PHE A 120 3.49 -10.83 0.36
C PHE A 120 4.40 -11.98 0.80
N VAL A 121 4.07 -13.22 0.45
CA VAL A 121 4.90 -14.40 0.74
C VAL A 121 6.20 -14.32 -0.05
N VAL A 122 6.13 -13.97 -1.33
CA VAL A 122 7.32 -13.76 -2.17
C VAL A 122 8.19 -12.64 -1.59
N ALA A 123 7.59 -11.52 -1.18
CA ALA A 123 8.31 -10.39 -0.58
C ALA A 123 9.00 -10.80 0.74
N LEU A 124 8.35 -11.62 1.57
CA LEU A 124 8.95 -12.16 2.79
C LEU A 124 10.19 -13.00 2.48
N ILE A 125 10.09 -13.91 1.51
CA ILE A 125 11.22 -14.77 1.09
C ILE A 125 12.36 -13.89 0.55
N VAL A 126 12.07 -12.95 -0.34
CA VAL A 126 13.08 -12.04 -0.91
C VAL A 126 13.72 -11.20 0.20
N GLY A 127 12.93 -10.68 1.16
CA GLY A 127 13.46 -9.93 2.30
C GLY A 127 14.40 -10.76 3.17
N LEU A 128 14.05 -12.04 3.44
CA LEU A 128 14.92 -12.97 4.17
C LEU A 128 16.21 -13.26 3.40
N VAL A 129 16.15 -13.47 2.09
CA VAL A 129 17.32 -13.68 1.24
C VAL A 129 18.21 -12.45 1.25
N VAL A 130 17.65 -11.26 1.05
CA VAL A 130 18.42 -10.00 1.06
C VAL A 130 19.07 -9.77 2.41
N GLY A 131 18.34 -9.93 3.50
CA GLY A 131 18.85 -9.70 4.85
C GLY A 131 19.96 -10.65 5.29
N ASN A 132 19.91 -11.92 4.83
CA ASN A 132 20.89 -12.92 5.25
C ASN A 132 22.08 -13.09 4.29
N PHE A 133 21.86 -12.94 2.99
CA PHE A 133 22.91 -13.23 2.00
C PHE A 133 23.53 -11.95 1.39
N PHE A 134 22.88 -10.80 1.52
CA PHE A 134 23.35 -9.52 0.95
C PHE A 134 23.41 -8.40 2.00
N PRO A 135 24.21 -8.55 3.09
CA PRO A 135 24.22 -7.58 4.19
C PRO A 135 24.64 -6.18 3.74
N GLY A 136 25.58 -6.04 2.81
CA GLY A 136 25.99 -4.76 2.28
C GLY A 136 24.88 -4.02 1.51
N PHE A 137 24.05 -4.77 0.77
CA PHE A 137 22.87 -4.19 0.11
C PHE A 137 21.79 -3.83 1.14
N ALA A 138 21.54 -4.70 2.13
CA ALA A 138 20.60 -4.43 3.21
C ALA A 138 20.98 -3.16 3.99
N GLU A 139 22.26 -2.94 4.26
CA GLU A 139 22.75 -1.71 4.89
C GLU A 139 22.57 -0.47 3.99
N ALA A 140 22.81 -0.60 2.69
CA ALA A 140 22.64 0.50 1.73
C ALA A 140 21.20 0.99 1.64
N ILE A 141 20.22 0.09 1.76
CA ILE A 141 18.78 0.42 1.70
C ILE A 141 18.16 0.75 3.07
N ASN A 142 18.89 0.58 4.16
CA ASN A 142 18.36 0.68 5.53
C ASN A 142 17.69 2.01 5.83
N GLU A 143 18.16 3.12 5.25
CA GLU A 143 17.53 4.43 5.44
C GLU A 143 16.09 4.50 4.92
N ALA A 144 15.78 3.69 3.91
CA ALA A 144 14.44 3.58 3.34
C ALA A 144 13.60 2.44 3.94
N VAL A 145 14.18 1.55 4.74
CA VAL A 145 13.44 0.47 5.42
C VAL A 145 12.72 1.04 6.64
N ARG A 146 11.68 1.82 6.39
CA ARG A 146 10.85 2.51 7.39
C ARG A 146 9.38 2.07 7.23
N PRO A 147 9.02 0.85 7.64
CA PRO A 147 7.67 0.31 7.42
C PRO A 147 6.57 1.21 7.99
N GLU A 148 6.81 1.88 9.10
CA GLU A 148 5.86 2.80 9.71
C GLU A 148 5.49 3.97 8.79
N TRP A 149 6.44 4.52 8.03
CA TRP A 149 6.18 5.62 7.12
C TRP A 149 5.31 5.17 5.96
N TYR A 150 5.61 3.99 5.40
CA TYR A 150 4.84 3.41 4.30
C TYR A 150 3.42 3.07 4.71
N ILE A 151 3.23 2.42 5.87
CA ILE A 151 1.91 2.08 6.40
C ILE A 151 1.09 3.35 6.66
N LYS A 152 1.65 4.34 7.33
CA LYS A 152 0.95 5.60 7.61
C LYS A 152 0.55 6.33 6.33
N THR A 153 1.44 6.39 5.35
CA THR A 153 1.17 7.00 4.04
C THR A 153 0.08 6.23 3.29
N ALA A 154 0.17 4.89 3.26
CA ALA A 154 -0.83 4.03 2.62
C ALA A 154 -2.22 4.20 3.25
N ILE A 155 -2.31 4.26 4.58
CA ILE A 155 -3.58 4.46 5.30
C ILE A 155 -4.18 5.83 4.95
N VAL A 156 -3.38 6.89 4.84
CA VAL A 156 -3.86 8.22 4.46
C VAL A 156 -4.39 8.22 3.03
N ILE A 157 -3.67 7.60 2.09
CA ILE A 157 -4.09 7.48 0.69
C ILE A 157 -5.37 6.64 0.59
N LEU A 158 -5.40 5.48 1.26
CA LEU A 158 -6.57 4.60 1.27
C LEU A 158 -7.79 5.29 1.88
N GLY A 159 -7.62 6.00 2.99
CA GLY A 159 -8.69 6.77 3.62
C GLY A 159 -9.25 7.85 2.69
N GLY A 160 -8.38 8.56 1.97
CA GLY A 160 -8.79 9.51 0.94
C GLY A 160 -9.59 8.83 -0.19
N PHE A 161 -9.09 7.71 -0.71
CA PHE A 161 -9.76 6.94 -1.76
C PHE A 161 -11.15 6.43 -1.32
N LEU A 162 -11.27 5.91 -0.09
CA LEU A 162 -12.54 5.45 0.45
C LEU A 162 -13.57 6.58 0.58
N VAL A 163 -13.14 7.77 1.01
CA VAL A 163 -14.01 8.94 1.10
C VAL A 163 -14.52 9.35 -0.28
N VAL A 164 -13.64 9.37 -1.31
CA VAL A 164 -14.01 9.65 -2.70
C VAL A 164 -15.06 8.66 -3.19
N THR A 165 -14.75 7.36 -3.09
CA THR A 165 -15.63 6.30 -3.56
C THR A 165 -16.99 6.30 -2.82
N ALA A 166 -16.98 6.61 -1.53
CA ALA A 166 -18.20 6.74 -0.75
C ALA A 166 -19.02 7.95 -1.21
N ALA A 167 -18.40 9.10 -1.46
CA ALA A 167 -19.08 10.31 -1.94
C ALA A 167 -19.75 10.10 -3.31
N GLU A 168 -19.08 9.38 -4.23
CA GLU A 168 -19.62 9.07 -5.57
C GLU A 168 -20.83 8.11 -5.52
N LYS A 169 -20.80 7.13 -4.62
CA LYS A 169 -21.84 6.10 -4.56
C LYS A 169 -23.05 6.46 -3.70
N LEU A 170 -22.94 7.44 -2.86
CA LEU A 170 -23.87 7.65 -1.75
C LEU A 170 -24.43 9.07 -1.70
N GLY A 171 -25.20 9.49 -2.68
CA GLY A 171 -26.06 10.69 -2.54
C GLY A 171 -26.93 10.71 -1.26
N LEU A 172 -26.92 9.64 -0.47
CA LEU A 172 -27.58 9.44 0.85
C LEU A 172 -26.58 9.40 2.02
N ALA A 173 -25.28 9.59 1.78
CA ALA A 173 -24.22 9.13 2.69
C ALA A 173 -23.78 10.09 3.77
N THR A 174 -24.22 11.32 3.79
CA THR A 174 -23.77 12.26 4.83
C THR A 174 -24.10 11.75 6.23
N ALA A 175 -25.29 11.20 6.43
CA ALA A 175 -25.69 10.64 7.73
C ALA A 175 -24.92 9.36 8.10
N VAL A 176 -24.74 8.45 7.13
CA VAL A 176 -24.00 7.19 7.34
C VAL A 176 -22.51 7.44 7.53
N MET A 177 -21.92 8.36 6.77
CA MET A 177 -20.52 8.77 6.95
C MET A 177 -20.31 9.44 8.30
N PHE A 178 -21.20 10.32 8.73
CA PHE A 178 -21.12 10.96 10.03
C PHE A 178 -21.27 9.94 11.17
N ALA A 179 -22.22 9.01 11.07
CA ALA A 179 -22.38 7.92 12.02
C ALA A 179 -21.16 7.00 12.07
N GLY A 180 -20.59 6.65 10.90
CA GLY A 180 -19.36 5.88 10.80
C GLY A 180 -18.15 6.60 11.42
N LEU A 181 -18.00 7.89 11.17
CA LEU A 181 -16.93 8.69 11.77
C LEU A 181 -17.09 8.74 13.30
N CYS A 182 -18.30 8.99 13.80
CA CYS A 182 -18.59 8.97 15.22
C CYS A 182 -18.28 7.59 15.85
N ALA A 183 -18.66 6.51 15.18
CA ALA A 183 -18.39 5.15 15.65
C ALA A 183 -16.88 4.86 15.74
N ILE A 184 -16.10 5.28 14.73
CA ILE A 184 -14.64 5.13 14.72
C ILE A 184 -13.99 5.93 15.85
N VAL A 185 -14.40 7.19 16.04
CA VAL A 185 -13.86 8.04 17.12
C VAL A 185 -14.17 7.45 18.48
N VAL A 186 -15.41 7.00 18.70
CA VAL A 186 -15.83 6.37 19.96
C VAL A 186 -15.07 5.06 20.19
N ALA A 187 -14.98 4.20 19.17
CA ALA A 187 -14.23 2.96 19.25
C ALA A 187 -12.76 3.22 19.59
N TYR A 188 -12.13 4.20 18.92
CA TYR A 188 -10.74 4.56 19.17
C TYR A 188 -10.52 5.04 20.61
N LEU A 189 -11.38 5.91 21.12
CA LEU A 189 -11.29 6.41 22.49
C LEU A 189 -11.46 5.28 23.52
N ILE A 190 -12.39 4.35 23.29
CA ILE A 190 -12.61 3.20 24.18
C ILE A 190 -11.39 2.27 24.12
N TYR A 191 -10.93 1.91 22.91
CA TYR A 191 -9.78 1.02 22.73
C TYR A 191 -8.51 1.60 23.32
N TRP A 192 -8.22 2.85 23.03
CA TRP A 192 -7.04 3.50 23.56
C TRP A 192 -7.03 3.57 25.09
N ALA A 193 -8.15 3.98 25.68
CA ALA A 193 -8.28 4.04 27.14
C ALA A 193 -8.12 2.65 27.79
N LEU A 194 -8.72 1.62 27.18
CA LEU A 194 -8.65 0.25 27.69
C LEU A 194 -7.24 -0.32 27.57
N VAL A 195 -6.60 -0.17 26.40
CA VAL A 195 -5.22 -0.64 26.18
C VAL A 195 -4.25 0.09 27.09
N TYR A 196 -4.38 1.40 27.21
CA TYR A 196 -3.57 2.20 28.13
C TYR A 196 -3.71 1.75 29.57
N PHE A 197 -4.94 1.52 30.04
CA PHE A 197 -5.22 1.02 31.38
C PHE A 197 -4.59 -0.36 31.62
N ILE A 198 -4.75 -1.29 30.69
CA ILE A 198 -4.16 -2.63 30.77
C ILE A 198 -2.63 -2.55 30.78
N ALA A 199 -2.04 -1.78 29.89
CA ALA A 199 -0.59 -1.59 29.81
C ALA A 199 -0.01 -1.04 31.11
N ARG A 200 -0.68 -0.09 31.73
CA ARG A 200 -0.27 0.52 32.99
C ARG A 200 -0.49 -0.38 34.21
N LYS A 201 -1.63 -1.03 34.29
CA LYS A 201 -2.04 -1.78 35.48
C LYS A 201 -1.51 -3.21 35.50
N TYR A 202 -1.56 -3.93 34.38
CA TYR A 202 -1.16 -5.33 34.30
C TYR A 202 0.29 -5.49 33.88
N PHE A 203 0.71 -4.79 32.80
CA PHE A 203 2.07 -4.89 32.30
C PHE A 203 3.05 -3.92 32.94
N ARG A 204 2.58 -3.00 33.78
CA ARG A 204 3.39 -2.01 34.49
C ARG A 204 4.32 -1.20 33.61
N PHE A 205 3.93 -0.95 32.36
CA PHE A 205 4.70 -0.11 31.46
C PHE A 205 4.81 1.32 31.96
N SER A 206 5.93 1.98 31.72
CA SER A 206 6.07 3.41 31.99
C SER A 206 5.06 4.22 31.17
N ARG A 207 4.77 5.45 31.57
CA ARG A 207 3.82 6.31 30.88
C ARG A 207 4.22 6.55 29.42
N GLU A 208 5.52 6.67 29.18
CA GLU A 208 6.11 6.92 27.86
C GLU A 208 5.94 5.73 26.90
N TRP A 209 5.95 4.50 27.41
CA TRP A 209 5.77 3.28 26.63
C TRP A 209 4.30 2.88 26.48
N ALA A 210 3.42 3.31 27.39
CA ALA A 210 2.01 2.98 27.32
C ALA A 210 1.18 3.97 26.49
N ALA A 211 1.65 5.19 26.27
CA ALA A 211 0.91 6.22 25.55
C ALA A 211 0.79 6.00 24.02
N PRO A 212 1.80 5.44 23.33
CA PRO A 212 1.69 5.19 21.88
C PRO A 212 0.95 3.90 21.51
N LEU A 213 0.57 3.06 22.46
CA LEU A 213 -0.25 1.87 22.24
C LEU A 213 -1.72 2.23 22.00
#